data_f3148ae840ad0d6f5636b72ede374e2b
#
_entry.id   f3148ae840ad0d6f5636b72ede374e2b
#
_cell.length_a   1.000
_cell.length_b   1.000
_cell.length_c   1.000
_cell.angle_alpha   90.00
_cell.angle_beta   90.00
_cell.angle_gamma   90.00
#
_symmetry.space_group_name_H-M   'P 1'
#
loop_
_entity.id
_entity.type
_entity.pdbx_description
1 polymer ?
#
loop_
_entity_poly.entity_id
_entity_poly.type
_entity_poly.pdbx_seq_one_letter_code
_entity_poly.pdbx_strand_id
1 'polypeptide(L)'
;MYDYGLSVLEQYGLNALSSGRVRGALLCRTERGPVILREFHGSEKKLSMQQKLLQKLKEQGCHVDVYLENREGALVSKDKDSIPYTAQVWFEGRECDTKSETDILKSVRMLAEIHGRMQLPLEKDYTARNLKEEYIRHNQEMRKIRRFIRKKGVSSPFEKDYLKSVEWFLEKGEKAVSMLDETDYQTLRQQSLEKGTVCHGEYNQHNVLILGKNAAVTNFSHWNFDVQMADLYRFMRKILEKYCWDPYIAEKMLSTYDSIRPISMSEWQNLKVRFVYPEKYWKLANHYYTHNKAVISGKNVENQSGEALLDLGQVCQLVEDLGVVEHAAELLRTHAVGVDVHHGTGVGVGGMIHTGLVVDGVADGHAEGDVG
;
A
#
# COMPACT_ATOMS: atom_id res chain seq x y z
N MET A 1 6.25 10.08 36.95
CA MET A 1 6.88 9.71 35.69
C MET A 1 5.96 8.70 35.02
N TYR A 2 5.41 9.00 33.88
CA TYR A 2 4.52 8.10 33.19
C TYR A 2 5.36 6.92 32.66
N ASP A 3 5.10 5.72 33.17
CA ASP A 3 5.89 4.50 32.91
C ASP A 3 5.68 3.94 31.49
N TYR A 4 4.66 4.43 30.75
CA TYR A 4 4.32 4.02 29.39
C TYR A 4 4.34 2.50 29.14
N GLY A 5 4.04 1.71 30.17
CA GLY A 5 4.02 0.26 30.09
C GLY A 5 5.40 -0.41 30.23
N LEU A 6 6.44 0.29 30.61
CA LEU A 6 7.78 -0.31 30.80
C LEU A 6 7.75 -1.45 31.82
N SER A 7 6.97 -1.26 32.90
CA SER A 7 6.73 -2.28 33.94
C SER A 7 6.05 -3.56 33.40
N VAL A 8 5.40 -3.47 32.24
CA VAL A 8 4.76 -4.64 31.61
C VAL A 8 5.78 -5.62 31.05
N LEU A 9 7.00 -5.17 30.66
CA LEU A 9 8.05 -6.05 30.11
C LEU A 9 8.42 -7.21 31.05
N GLU A 10 8.40 -7.00 32.35
CA GLU A 10 8.70 -8.04 33.34
C GLU A 10 7.74 -9.24 33.24
N GLN A 11 6.48 -8.97 32.86
CA GLN A 11 5.49 -10.03 32.64
C GLN A 11 5.82 -10.89 31.43
N TYR A 12 6.57 -10.34 30.46
CA TYR A 12 7.10 -11.09 29.31
C TYR A 12 8.48 -11.73 29.61
N GLY A 13 8.99 -11.60 30.83
CA GLY A 13 10.31 -12.10 31.22
C GLY A 13 11.45 -11.34 30.54
N LEU A 14 11.26 -10.06 30.28
CA LEU A 14 12.21 -9.17 29.60
C LEU A 14 12.56 -7.98 30.48
N ASN A 15 13.82 -7.53 30.37
CA ASN A 15 14.28 -6.29 31.00
C ASN A 15 14.70 -5.29 29.93
N ALA A 16 14.30 -4.03 30.08
CA ALA A 16 14.70 -2.97 29.17
C ALA A 16 16.13 -2.50 29.51
N LEU A 17 17.04 -2.62 28.57
CA LEU A 17 18.38 -2.00 28.64
C LEU A 17 18.31 -0.52 28.28
N SER A 18 17.45 -0.17 27.33
CA SER A 18 17.12 1.20 26.97
C SER A 18 15.73 1.27 26.35
N SER A 19 15.09 2.44 26.38
CA SER A 19 13.79 2.63 25.78
C SER A 19 13.67 4.01 25.12
N GLY A 20 12.82 4.11 24.09
CA GLY A 20 12.53 5.34 23.36
C GLY A 20 11.15 5.31 22.72
N ARG A 21 10.55 6.47 22.50
CA ARG A 21 9.24 6.57 21.84
C ARG A 21 9.38 6.51 20.34
N VAL A 22 8.54 5.69 19.71
CA VAL A 22 8.43 5.59 18.27
C VAL A 22 6.94 5.54 17.90
N ARG A 23 6.44 6.57 17.24
CA ARG A 23 5.05 6.63 16.71
C ARG A 23 3.95 6.17 17.67
N GLY A 24 3.97 6.72 18.89
CA GLY A 24 2.96 6.40 19.90
C GLY A 24 3.14 5.05 20.61
N ALA A 25 4.25 4.35 20.33
CA ALA A 25 4.64 3.12 21.00
C ALA A 25 5.96 3.32 21.75
N LEU A 26 6.32 2.37 22.62
CA LEU A 26 7.59 2.34 23.32
C LEU A 26 8.48 1.25 22.71
N LEU A 27 9.58 1.65 22.06
CA LEU A 27 10.61 0.73 21.58
C LEU A 27 11.61 0.49 22.70
N CYS A 28 11.76 -0.77 23.09
CA CYS A 28 12.67 -1.21 24.14
C CYS A 28 13.77 -2.08 23.53
N ARG A 29 15.03 -1.81 23.87
CA ARG A 29 16.13 -2.75 23.66
C ARG A 29 16.19 -3.66 24.88
N THR A 30 16.13 -4.95 24.63
CA THR A 30 16.21 -5.99 25.66
C THR A 30 17.39 -6.92 25.40
N GLU A 31 17.72 -7.77 26.36
CA GLU A 31 18.73 -8.82 26.22
C GLU A 31 18.40 -9.85 25.11
N ARG A 32 17.12 -9.94 24.70
CA ARG A 32 16.64 -10.82 23.63
C ARG A 32 16.41 -10.12 22.29
N GLY A 33 16.85 -8.85 22.20
CA GLY A 33 16.67 -8.00 21.02
C GLY A 33 15.62 -6.91 21.21
N PRO A 34 15.34 -6.12 20.15
CA PRO A 34 14.38 -5.03 20.24
C PRO A 34 12.93 -5.54 20.29
N VAL A 35 12.15 -4.91 21.16
CA VAL A 35 10.72 -5.20 21.38
C VAL A 35 9.97 -3.88 21.36
N ILE A 36 8.79 -3.86 20.74
CA ILE A 36 7.90 -2.72 20.78
C ILE A 36 6.68 -3.01 21.66
N LEU A 37 6.39 -2.08 22.56
CA LEU A 37 5.20 -2.09 23.41
C LEU A 37 4.18 -1.09 22.88
N ARG A 38 2.92 -1.52 22.81
CA ARG A 38 1.79 -0.68 22.39
C ARG A 38 0.63 -0.86 23.35
N GLU A 39 -0.04 0.25 23.68
CA GLU A 39 -1.36 0.15 24.29
C GLU A 39 -2.31 -0.62 23.38
N PHE A 40 -3.10 -1.50 23.97
CA PHE A 40 -4.03 -2.34 23.25
C PHE A 40 -5.48 -1.85 23.42
N HIS A 41 -6.11 -1.47 22.32
CA HIS A 41 -7.49 -0.99 22.29
C HIS A 41 -8.39 -1.82 21.38
N GLY A 42 -7.99 -3.05 21.09
CA GLY A 42 -8.64 -3.90 20.09
C GLY A 42 -9.48 -5.02 20.69
N SER A 43 -10.00 -5.88 19.82
CA SER A 43 -10.64 -7.14 20.18
C SER A 43 -9.58 -8.24 20.33
N GLU A 44 -9.63 -8.98 21.44
CA GLU A 44 -8.73 -10.13 21.67
C GLU A 44 -8.92 -11.23 20.60
N LYS A 45 -10.14 -11.40 20.08
CA LYS A 45 -10.42 -12.29 18.94
C LYS A 45 -9.62 -11.87 17.70
N LYS A 46 -9.67 -10.56 17.36
CA LYS A 46 -8.91 -10.01 16.22
C LYS A 46 -7.40 -10.15 16.44
N LEU A 47 -6.93 -9.89 17.66
CA LEU A 47 -5.53 -10.04 18.05
C LEU A 47 -5.04 -11.49 17.90
N SER A 48 -5.82 -12.45 18.36
CA SER A 48 -5.50 -13.89 18.22
C SER A 48 -5.41 -14.32 16.76
N MET A 49 -6.33 -13.85 15.91
CA MET A 49 -6.28 -14.11 14.47
C MET A 49 -5.04 -13.46 13.82
N GLN A 50 -4.72 -12.21 14.21
CA GLN A 50 -3.52 -11.52 13.75
C GLN A 50 -2.25 -12.28 14.14
N GLN A 51 -2.16 -12.77 15.39
CA GLN A 51 -1.03 -13.57 15.84
C GLN A 51 -0.85 -14.84 15.00
N LYS A 52 -1.94 -15.56 14.70
CA LYS A 52 -1.90 -16.74 13.83
C LYS A 52 -1.37 -16.40 12.43
N LEU A 53 -1.81 -15.26 11.85
CA LEU A 53 -1.31 -14.78 10.57
C LEU A 53 0.19 -14.49 10.63
N LEU A 54 0.62 -13.71 11.63
CA LEU A 54 2.01 -13.30 11.79
C LEU A 54 2.94 -14.49 12.05
N GLN A 55 2.53 -15.47 12.85
CA GLN A 55 3.28 -16.70 13.06
C GLN A 55 3.44 -17.49 11.77
N LYS A 56 2.36 -17.68 11.00
CA LYS A 56 2.41 -18.32 9.68
C LYS A 56 3.38 -17.62 8.73
N LEU A 57 3.32 -16.29 8.66
CA LEU A 57 4.24 -15.49 7.81
C LEU A 57 5.69 -15.65 8.27
N LYS A 58 5.96 -15.62 9.57
CA LYS A 58 7.29 -15.83 10.15
C LYS A 58 7.83 -17.22 9.83
N GLU A 59 7.03 -18.29 10.00
CA GLU A 59 7.39 -19.66 9.66
C GLU A 59 7.73 -19.82 8.18
N GLN A 60 7.13 -19.02 7.32
CA GLN A 60 7.40 -18.97 5.88
C GLN A 60 8.55 -18.03 5.51
N GLY A 61 9.33 -17.57 6.50
CA GLY A 61 10.52 -16.76 6.30
C GLY A 61 10.30 -15.25 6.13
N CYS A 62 9.07 -14.75 6.34
CA CYS A 62 8.82 -13.32 6.31
C CYS A 62 9.23 -12.65 7.63
N HIS A 63 9.84 -11.46 7.53
CA HIS A 63 10.14 -10.64 8.69
C HIS A 63 8.90 -9.81 9.06
N VAL A 64 8.18 -10.23 10.10
CA VAL A 64 6.98 -9.56 10.61
C VAL A 64 7.01 -9.44 12.13
N ASP A 65 6.37 -8.43 12.67
CA ASP A 65 6.35 -8.08 14.10
C ASP A 65 5.39 -8.98 14.90
N VAL A 66 5.76 -10.27 15.07
CA VAL A 66 4.95 -11.23 15.85
C VAL A 66 4.81 -10.79 17.31
N TYR A 67 3.65 -11.07 17.89
CA TYR A 67 3.42 -10.84 19.30
C TYR A 67 4.20 -11.82 20.18
N LEU A 68 4.62 -11.34 21.33
CA LEU A 68 5.18 -12.15 22.40
C LEU A 68 4.06 -12.57 23.35
N GLU A 69 4.16 -13.79 23.86
CA GLU A 69 3.33 -14.27 24.94
C GLU A 69 3.98 -13.93 26.29
N ASN A 70 3.20 -13.49 27.26
CA ASN A 70 3.65 -13.28 28.60
C ASN A 70 3.87 -14.62 29.34
N ARG A 71 4.30 -14.58 30.59
CA ARG A 71 4.57 -15.82 31.38
C ARG A 71 3.33 -16.70 31.61
N GLU A 72 2.13 -16.13 31.42
CA GLU A 72 0.86 -16.83 31.55
C GLU A 72 0.34 -17.35 30.16
N GLY A 73 1.11 -17.13 29.09
CA GLY A 73 0.72 -17.50 27.72
C GLY A 73 -0.28 -16.52 27.07
N ALA A 74 -0.51 -15.34 27.66
CA ALA A 74 -1.40 -14.35 27.10
C ALA A 74 -0.64 -13.33 26.23
N LEU A 75 -1.30 -12.79 25.20
CA LEU A 75 -0.75 -11.75 24.33
C LEU A 75 -0.86 -10.36 24.92
N VAL A 76 -1.79 -10.16 25.85
CA VAL A 76 -2.08 -8.86 26.50
C VAL A 76 -1.65 -8.93 27.95
N SER A 77 -0.92 -7.94 28.38
CA SER A 77 -0.56 -7.71 29.79
C SER A 77 -1.07 -6.34 30.23
N LYS A 78 -1.40 -6.19 31.51
CA LYS A 78 -1.86 -4.92 32.08
C LYS A 78 -0.77 -4.31 32.97
N ASP A 79 -0.63 -3.00 32.88
CA ASP A 79 0.21 -2.26 33.82
C ASP A 79 -0.49 -2.09 35.18
N LYS A 80 0.18 -1.38 36.12
CA LYS A 80 -0.34 -1.08 37.46
C LYS A 80 -1.64 -0.26 37.43
N ASP A 81 -1.88 0.49 36.37
CA ASP A 81 -3.07 1.32 36.18
C ASP A 81 -4.16 0.56 35.38
N SER A 82 -3.99 -0.77 35.18
CA SER A 82 -4.87 -1.65 34.43
C SER A 82 -4.97 -1.31 32.93
N ILE A 83 -4.03 -0.55 32.39
CA ILE A 83 -3.96 -0.24 30.96
C ILE A 83 -3.40 -1.47 30.24
N PRO A 84 -4.10 -1.98 29.21
CA PRO A 84 -3.66 -3.16 28.48
C PRO A 84 -2.56 -2.81 27.47
N TYR A 85 -1.54 -3.65 27.39
CA TYR A 85 -0.43 -3.57 26.46
C TYR A 85 -0.19 -4.89 25.74
N THR A 86 0.35 -4.79 24.52
CA THR A 86 0.94 -5.90 23.79
C THR A 86 2.42 -5.65 23.57
N ALA A 87 3.21 -6.73 23.55
CA ALA A 87 4.61 -6.72 23.19
C ALA A 87 4.83 -7.45 21.86
N GLN A 88 5.61 -6.88 20.95
CA GLN A 88 5.94 -7.49 19.67
C GLN A 88 7.44 -7.46 19.43
N VAL A 89 7.95 -8.48 18.75
CA VAL A 89 9.33 -8.47 18.21
C VAL A 89 9.49 -7.25 17.29
N TRP A 90 10.64 -6.59 17.39
CA TRP A 90 10.96 -5.46 16.54
C TRP A 90 12.25 -5.73 15.74
N PHE A 91 12.59 -4.83 14.84
CA PHE A 91 13.72 -5.00 13.94
C PHE A 91 14.66 -3.80 13.99
N GLU A 92 15.97 -4.07 13.95
CA GLU A 92 16.97 -3.03 13.77
C GLU A 92 17.08 -2.66 12.29
N GLY A 93 16.27 -1.69 11.89
CA GLY A 93 16.19 -1.21 10.52
C GLY A 93 15.71 0.25 10.49
N ARG A 94 15.80 0.84 9.33
CA ARG A 94 15.22 2.17 9.08
C ARG A 94 13.94 2.06 8.27
N GLU A 95 13.05 3.02 8.44
CA GLU A 95 11.85 3.12 7.60
C GLU A 95 12.24 3.22 6.11
N CYS A 96 11.34 2.77 5.24
CA CYS A 96 11.49 2.89 3.80
C CYS A 96 11.65 4.36 3.40
N ASP A 97 12.76 4.71 2.78
CA ASP A 97 12.96 6.04 2.21
C ASP A 97 12.21 6.16 0.88
N THR A 98 11.19 6.99 0.89
CA THR A 98 10.36 7.23 -0.31
C THR A 98 11.08 8.01 -1.43
N LYS A 99 12.33 8.45 -1.24
CA LYS A 99 13.19 9.04 -2.26
C LYS A 99 14.13 8.01 -2.87
N SER A 100 14.22 6.82 -2.29
CA SER A 100 15.08 5.73 -2.75
C SER A 100 14.27 4.73 -3.57
N GLU A 101 14.47 4.69 -4.89
CA GLU A 101 13.86 3.69 -5.77
C GLU A 101 14.12 2.26 -5.27
N THR A 102 15.35 1.98 -4.82
CA THR A 102 15.70 0.66 -4.27
C THR A 102 14.85 0.28 -3.06
N ASP A 103 14.57 1.21 -2.15
CA ASP A 103 13.73 0.94 -0.99
C ASP A 103 12.26 0.75 -1.39
N ILE A 104 11.79 1.57 -2.34
CA ILE A 104 10.43 1.45 -2.89
C ILE A 104 10.23 0.07 -3.49
N LEU A 105 11.13 -0.39 -4.36
CA LEU A 105 11.04 -1.68 -5.02
C LEU A 105 11.19 -2.85 -4.05
N LYS A 106 12.06 -2.74 -3.03
CA LYS A 106 12.12 -3.71 -1.93
C LYS A 106 10.79 -3.80 -1.16
N SER A 107 10.16 -2.65 -0.91
CA SER A 107 8.87 -2.62 -0.23
C SER A 107 7.76 -3.26 -1.08
N VAL A 108 7.74 -3.00 -2.38
CA VAL A 108 6.79 -3.64 -3.31
C VAL A 108 7.02 -5.15 -3.38
N ARG A 109 8.27 -5.60 -3.47
CA ARG A 109 8.64 -7.02 -3.44
C ARG A 109 8.11 -7.70 -2.19
N MET A 110 8.39 -7.11 -1.02
CA MET A 110 7.91 -7.64 0.25
C MET A 110 6.38 -7.68 0.33
N LEU A 111 5.69 -6.66 -0.20
CA LEU A 111 4.22 -6.68 -0.28
C LEU A 111 3.71 -7.85 -1.12
N ALA A 112 4.28 -8.09 -2.30
CA ALA A 112 3.91 -9.21 -3.17
C ALA A 112 4.16 -10.56 -2.48
N GLU A 113 5.29 -10.71 -1.81
CA GLU A 113 5.65 -11.93 -1.07
C GLU A 113 4.68 -12.23 0.08
N ILE A 114 4.34 -11.24 0.91
CA ILE A 114 3.38 -11.46 2.01
C ILE A 114 1.96 -11.67 1.48
N HIS A 115 1.54 -10.96 0.43
CA HIS A 115 0.22 -11.12 -0.16
C HIS A 115 -0.03 -12.54 -0.66
N GLY A 116 0.96 -13.21 -1.24
CA GLY A 116 0.85 -14.63 -1.63
C GLY A 116 0.61 -15.58 -0.46
N ARG A 117 0.86 -15.15 0.78
CA ARG A 117 0.81 -15.96 2.01
C ARG A 117 -0.26 -15.53 3.01
N MET A 118 -0.79 -14.29 2.86
CA MET A 118 -1.77 -13.69 3.78
C MET A 118 -3.17 -14.24 3.54
N GLN A 119 -3.49 -15.33 4.22
CA GLN A 119 -4.81 -15.97 4.21
C GLN A 119 -5.17 -16.46 5.61
N LEU A 120 -6.42 -16.24 6.00
CA LEU A 120 -7.05 -16.71 7.23
C LEU A 120 -8.44 -17.28 6.94
N PRO A 121 -8.99 -18.14 7.79
CA PRO A 121 -10.41 -18.46 7.78
C PRO A 121 -11.24 -17.17 7.86
N LEU A 122 -12.19 -17.01 6.94
CA LEU A 122 -13.01 -15.79 6.86
C LEU A 122 -13.77 -15.53 8.17
N GLU A 123 -13.60 -14.32 8.68
CA GLU A 123 -14.40 -13.77 9.76
C GLU A 123 -15.09 -12.49 9.25
N LYS A 124 -16.40 -12.54 9.12
CA LYS A 124 -17.18 -11.48 8.48
C LYS A 124 -17.06 -10.12 9.16
N ASP A 125 -16.89 -10.10 10.48
CA ASP A 125 -16.74 -8.86 11.26
C ASP A 125 -15.47 -8.06 10.89
N TYR A 126 -14.48 -8.72 10.28
CA TYR A 126 -13.22 -8.11 9.88
C TYR A 126 -13.10 -7.92 8.37
N THR A 127 -14.22 -7.97 7.66
CA THR A 127 -14.27 -7.72 6.22
C THR A 127 -14.31 -6.22 5.95
N ALA A 128 -13.51 -5.75 5.01
CA ALA A 128 -13.58 -4.37 4.52
C ALA A 128 -14.95 -4.08 3.89
N ARG A 129 -15.36 -2.83 3.93
CA ARG A 129 -16.58 -2.39 3.24
C ARG A 129 -16.48 -2.64 1.74
N ASN A 130 -17.63 -2.86 1.09
CA ASN A 130 -17.68 -2.93 -0.35
C ASN A 130 -17.21 -1.60 -0.97
N LEU A 131 -16.24 -1.66 -1.89
CA LEU A 131 -15.61 -0.47 -2.47
C LEU A 131 -16.64 0.42 -3.17
N LYS A 132 -17.61 -0.17 -3.88
CA LYS A 132 -18.67 0.59 -4.56
C LYS A 132 -19.54 1.35 -3.57
N GLU A 133 -19.96 0.70 -2.49
CA GLU A 133 -20.76 1.34 -1.44
C GLU A 133 -19.97 2.47 -0.75
N GLU A 134 -18.67 2.25 -0.55
CA GLU A 134 -17.78 3.24 0.03
C GLU A 134 -17.66 4.47 -0.88
N TYR A 135 -17.45 4.30 -2.18
CA TYR A 135 -17.36 5.39 -3.14
C TYR A 135 -18.69 6.16 -3.27
N ILE A 136 -19.83 5.45 -3.30
CA ILE A 136 -21.15 6.09 -3.30
C ILE A 136 -21.33 6.96 -2.05
N ARG A 137 -20.96 6.46 -0.87
CA ARG A 137 -21.05 7.20 0.40
C ARG A 137 -20.14 8.44 0.36
N HIS A 138 -18.90 8.33 -0.09
CA HIS A 138 -17.96 9.45 -0.20
C HIS A 138 -18.47 10.52 -1.19
N ASN A 139 -19.02 10.10 -2.33
CA ASN A 139 -19.63 11.03 -3.29
C ASN A 139 -20.83 11.78 -2.66
N GLN A 140 -21.64 11.09 -1.84
CA GLN A 140 -22.74 11.74 -1.10
C GLN A 140 -22.23 12.73 -0.06
N GLU A 141 -21.11 12.43 0.63
CA GLU A 141 -20.48 13.33 1.58
C GLU A 141 -19.97 14.60 0.87
N MET A 142 -19.28 14.47 -0.27
CA MET A 142 -18.87 15.61 -1.08
C MET A 142 -20.06 16.48 -1.51
N ARG A 143 -21.19 15.88 -1.94
CA ARG A 143 -22.41 16.62 -2.28
C ARG A 143 -23.02 17.31 -1.05
N LYS A 144 -22.96 16.69 0.14
CA LYS A 144 -23.43 17.31 1.40
C LYS A 144 -22.59 18.52 1.77
N ILE A 145 -21.27 18.44 1.66
CA ILE A 145 -20.34 19.54 1.89
C ILE A 145 -20.64 20.70 0.93
N ARG A 146 -20.77 20.42 -0.37
CA ARG A 146 -21.12 21.42 -1.39
C ARG A 146 -22.42 22.17 -1.04
N ARG A 147 -23.48 21.43 -0.69
CA ARG A 147 -24.78 22.01 -0.30
C ARG A 147 -24.67 22.87 0.95
N PHE A 148 -23.88 22.42 1.93
CA PHE A 148 -23.67 23.15 3.16
C PHE A 148 -22.96 24.49 2.91
N ILE A 149 -21.89 24.52 2.10
CA ILE A 149 -21.16 25.75 1.76
C ILE A 149 -22.07 26.71 1.01
N ARG A 150 -22.82 26.23 0.01
CA ARG A 150 -23.77 27.06 -0.76
C ARG A 150 -24.85 27.69 0.12
N LYS A 151 -25.35 26.95 1.12
CA LYS A 151 -26.38 27.44 2.05
C LYS A 151 -25.82 28.44 3.07
N LYS A 152 -24.63 28.18 3.61
CA LYS A 152 -23.98 29.02 4.63
C LYS A 152 -23.39 30.29 4.02
N GLY A 153 -22.98 30.25 2.77
CA GLY A 153 -22.10 31.21 2.12
C GLY A 153 -20.62 30.84 2.31
N VAL A 154 -19.79 31.25 1.36
CA VAL A 154 -18.34 30.99 1.37
C VAL A 154 -17.69 31.85 2.46
N SER A 155 -16.90 31.24 3.33
CA SER A 155 -16.22 31.91 4.44
C SER A 155 -14.70 31.72 4.46
N SER A 156 -14.15 30.88 3.56
CA SER A 156 -12.69 30.65 3.47
C SER A 156 -12.23 30.46 2.03
N PRO A 157 -10.92 30.65 1.75
CA PRO A 157 -10.32 30.33 0.45
C PRO A 157 -10.55 28.84 0.07
N PHE A 158 -10.39 27.92 1.00
CA PHE A 158 -10.66 26.51 0.79
C PHE A 158 -12.09 26.26 0.26
N GLU A 159 -13.11 26.85 0.88
CA GLU A 159 -14.50 26.68 0.45
C GLU A 159 -14.75 27.24 -0.96
N LYS A 160 -14.08 28.36 -1.30
CA LYS A 160 -14.14 28.94 -2.63
C LYS A 160 -13.58 27.98 -3.68
N ASP A 161 -12.41 27.42 -3.43
CA ASP A 161 -11.74 26.52 -4.36
C ASP A 161 -12.42 25.15 -4.41
N TYR A 162 -12.95 24.69 -3.28
CA TYR A 162 -13.79 23.50 -3.25
C TYR A 162 -15.02 23.64 -4.16
N LEU A 163 -15.76 24.75 -4.09
CA LEU A 163 -16.92 24.96 -4.95
C LEU A 163 -16.59 25.05 -6.44
N LYS A 164 -15.39 25.50 -6.80
CA LYS A 164 -14.94 25.54 -8.20
C LYS A 164 -14.62 24.15 -8.76
N SER A 165 -14.11 23.25 -7.92
CA SER A 165 -13.54 21.98 -8.34
C SER A 165 -14.44 20.77 -8.06
N VAL A 166 -15.36 20.83 -7.11
CA VAL A 166 -16.12 19.69 -6.61
C VAL A 166 -16.95 18.96 -7.67
N GLU A 167 -17.48 19.68 -8.68
CA GLU A 167 -18.28 19.04 -9.75
C GLU A 167 -17.39 18.10 -10.58
N TRP A 168 -16.21 18.55 -10.98
CA TRP A 168 -15.26 17.73 -11.71
C TRP A 168 -14.84 16.48 -10.92
N PHE A 169 -14.54 16.63 -9.62
CA PHE A 169 -14.19 15.47 -8.78
C PHE A 169 -15.37 14.53 -8.53
N LEU A 170 -16.60 15.05 -8.48
CA LEU A 170 -17.80 14.22 -8.41
C LEU A 170 -18.01 13.41 -9.69
N GLU A 171 -17.77 13.98 -10.87
CA GLU A 171 -17.82 13.25 -12.14
C GLU A 171 -16.82 12.09 -12.16
N LYS A 172 -15.56 12.32 -11.70
CA LYS A 172 -14.57 11.25 -11.55
C LYS A 172 -15.02 10.18 -10.56
N GLY A 173 -15.58 10.59 -9.42
CA GLY A 173 -16.11 9.66 -8.42
C GLY A 173 -17.30 8.84 -8.94
N GLU A 174 -18.17 9.42 -9.76
CA GLU A 174 -19.28 8.72 -10.42
C GLU A 174 -18.79 7.77 -11.51
N LYS A 175 -17.81 8.21 -12.32
CA LYS A 175 -17.13 7.36 -13.30
C LYS A 175 -16.53 6.12 -12.64
N ALA A 176 -15.82 6.28 -11.52
CA ALA A 176 -15.26 5.14 -10.78
C ALA A 176 -16.33 4.18 -10.27
N VAL A 177 -17.49 4.68 -9.82
CA VAL A 177 -18.64 3.84 -9.41
C VAL A 177 -19.21 3.08 -10.61
N SER A 178 -19.38 3.73 -11.78
CA SER A 178 -19.84 3.08 -13.01
C SER A 178 -18.86 1.98 -13.47
N MET A 179 -17.56 2.27 -13.45
CA MET A 179 -16.53 1.28 -13.79
C MET A 179 -16.59 0.03 -12.90
N LEU A 180 -16.96 0.16 -11.62
CA LEU A 180 -17.13 -1.02 -10.75
C LEU A 180 -18.32 -1.90 -11.17
N ASP A 181 -19.33 -1.35 -11.85
CA ASP A 181 -20.45 -2.13 -12.43
C ASP A 181 -20.07 -2.78 -13.75
N GLU A 182 -19.14 -2.19 -14.50
CA GLU A 182 -18.67 -2.67 -15.81
C GLU A 182 -17.56 -3.72 -15.69
N THR A 183 -17.00 -3.91 -14.48
CA THR A 183 -15.90 -4.84 -14.19
C THR A 183 -16.38 -6.01 -13.34
N ASP A 184 -15.56 -7.07 -13.27
CA ASP A 184 -15.82 -8.26 -12.44
C ASP A 184 -15.53 -8.03 -10.94
N TYR A 185 -15.61 -6.79 -10.45
CA TYR A 185 -15.24 -6.46 -9.07
C TYR A 185 -16.00 -7.28 -8.02
N GLN A 186 -17.30 -7.48 -8.21
CA GLN A 186 -18.10 -8.24 -7.24
C GLN A 186 -17.64 -9.71 -7.17
N THR A 187 -17.38 -10.32 -8.31
CA THR A 187 -16.85 -11.68 -8.41
C THR A 187 -15.44 -11.77 -7.80
N LEU A 188 -14.56 -10.82 -8.14
CA LEU A 188 -13.21 -10.73 -7.58
C LEU A 188 -13.25 -10.62 -6.05
N ARG A 189 -14.10 -9.75 -5.52
CA ARG A 189 -14.27 -9.56 -4.07
C ARG A 189 -14.80 -10.83 -3.40
N GLN A 190 -15.83 -11.45 -3.97
CA GLN A 190 -16.39 -12.69 -3.44
C GLN A 190 -15.33 -13.80 -3.38
N GLN A 191 -14.58 -14.01 -4.46
CA GLN A 191 -13.50 -14.99 -4.51
C GLN A 191 -12.39 -14.70 -3.50
N SER A 192 -12.05 -13.42 -3.31
CA SER A 192 -11.06 -13.00 -2.30
C SER A 192 -11.52 -13.36 -0.88
N LEU A 193 -12.80 -13.12 -0.57
CA LEU A 193 -13.38 -13.46 0.72
C LEU A 193 -13.49 -14.96 0.94
N GLU A 194 -13.91 -15.73 -0.06
CA GLU A 194 -14.01 -17.20 0.00
C GLU A 194 -12.64 -17.85 0.22
N LYS A 195 -11.59 -17.29 -0.40
CA LYS A 195 -10.20 -17.70 -0.18
C LYS A 195 -9.65 -17.25 1.18
N GLY A 196 -10.36 -16.40 1.90
CA GLY A 196 -9.87 -15.79 3.14
C GLY A 196 -8.66 -14.88 2.92
N THR A 197 -8.64 -14.17 1.80
CA THR A 197 -7.55 -13.27 1.42
C THR A 197 -7.50 -12.08 2.37
N VAL A 198 -6.32 -11.81 2.93
CA VAL A 198 -6.09 -10.74 3.91
C VAL A 198 -5.26 -9.63 3.30
N CYS A 199 -5.66 -8.39 3.59
CA CYS A 199 -4.90 -7.17 3.37
C CYS A 199 -4.21 -6.73 4.66
N HIS A 200 -3.06 -6.07 4.55
CA HIS A 200 -2.40 -5.38 5.67
C HIS A 200 -3.28 -4.23 6.21
N GLY A 201 -4.01 -3.56 5.31
CA GLY A 201 -4.95 -2.48 5.63
C GLY A 201 -4.29 -1.11 5.83
N GLU A 202 -3.00 -1.04 6.13
CA GLU A 202 -2.25 0.21 6.28
C GLU A 202 -0.81 0.08 5.75
N TYR A 203 -0.61 -0.59 4.61
CA TYR A 203 0.72 -0.72 4.02
C TYR A 203 1.24 0.65 3.56
N ASN A 204 2.32 1.11 4.16
CA ASN A 204 2.96 2.40 3.86
C ASN A 204 4.44 2.39 4.26
N GLN A 205 5.19 3.43 3.87
CA GLN A 205 6.63 3.54 4.11
C GLN A 205 7.05 3.45 5.59
N HIS A 206 6.15 3.77 6.52
CA HIS A 206 6.44 3.76 7.95
C HIS A 206 6.28 2.36 8.56
N ASN A 207 5.53 1.49 7.90
CA ASN A 207 5.28 0.12 8.32
C ASN A 207 6.19 -0.88 7.58
N VAL A 208 7.17 -0.38 6.81
CA VAL A 208 8.21 -1.19 6.15
C VAL A 208 9.58 -0.75 6.66
N LEU A 209 10.30 -1.66 7.29
CA LEU A 209 11.66 -1.44 7.78
C LEU A 209 12.67 -2.10 6.86
N ILE A 210 13.62 -1.34 6.36
CA ILE A 210 14.70 -1.83 5.50
C ILE A 210 15.81 -2.42 6.36
N LEU A 211 16.10 -3.71 6.15
CA LEU A 211 17.06 -4.54 6.88
C LEU A 211 18.22 -4.94 5.95
N GLY A 212 18.97 -3.97 5.42
CA GLY A 212 19.98 -4.22 4.41
C GLY A 212 19.42 -4.78 3.11
N LYS A 213 19.62 -6.08 2.83
CA LYS A 213 19.06 -6.73 1.62
C LYS A 213 17.59 -7.09 1.76
N ASN A 214 17.10 -7.25 2.98
CA ASN A 214 15.74 -7.66 3.31
C ASN A 214 14.89 -6.46 3.75
N ALA A 215 13.59 -6.69 3.95
CA ALA A 215 12.68 -5.76 4.58
C ALA A 215 11.80 -6.50 5.60
N ALA A 216 11.32 -5.77 6.62
CA ALA A 216 10.32 -6.27 7.53
C ALA A 216 9.03 -5.46 7.38
N VAL A 217 7.88 -6.10 7.56
CA VAL A 217 6.57 -5.45 7.59
C VAL A 217 6.04 -5.48 9.01
N THR A 218 5.57 -4.34 9.48
CA THR A 218 5.14 -4.14 10.86
C THR A 218 3.77 -3.49 10.93
N ASN A 219 3.14 -3.50 12.11
CA ASN A 219 1.89 -2.80 12.39
C ASN A 219 0.67 -3.30 11.58
N PHE A 220 0.36 -4.56 11.72
CA PHE A 220 -0.82 -5.21 11.11
C PHE A 220 -2.15 -4.89 11.80
N SER A 221 -2.25 -3.89 12.66
CA SER A 221 -3.46 -3.58 13.45
C SER A 221 -4.71 -3.31 12.59
N HIS A 222 -4.52 -2.84 11.36
CA HIS A 222 -5.59 -2.53 10.40
C HIS A 222 -5.91 -3.66 9.42
N TRP A 223 -5.35 -4.87 9.64
CA TRP A 223 -5.62 -5.99 8.76
C TRP A 223 -7.12 -6.26 8.60
N ASN A 224 -7.51 -6.66 7.41
CA ASN A 224 -8.90 -6.97 7.07
C ASN A 224 -8.97 -7.93 5.88
N PHE A 225 -10.15 -8.53 5.66
CA PHE A 225 -10.42 -9.33 4.46
C PHE A 225 -10.87 -8.41 3.33
N ASP A 226 -10.13 -8.38 2.23
CA ASP A 226 -10.44 -7.60 1.02
C ASP A 226 -9.61 -8.08 -0.18
N VAL A 227 -9.81 -7.43 -1.32
CA VAL A 227 -8.97 -7.53 -2.52
C VAL A 227 -7.62 -6.86 -2.25
N GLN A 228 -6.52 -7.61 -2.33
CA GLN A 228 -5.17 -7.14 -1.97
C GLN A 228 -4.67 -5.95 -2.80
N MET A 229 -5.30 -5.66 -3.94
CA MET A 229 -5.02 -4.43 -4.70
C MET A 229 -5.29 -3.15 -3.90
N ALA A 230 -6.03 -3.23 -2.79
CA ALA A 230 -6.21 -2.11 -1.86
C ALA A 230 -4.89 -1.65 -1.22
N ASP A 231 -4.03 -2.59 -0.81
CA ASP A 231 -2.74 -2.26 -0.21
C ASP A 231 -1.74 -1.78 -1.28
N LEU A 232 -1.69 -2.44 -2.44
CA LEU A 232 -0.83 -2.04 -3.55
C LEU A 232 -1.17 -0.61 -4.00
N TYR A 233 -2.46 -0.33 -4.25
CA TYR A 233 -2.93 1.03 -4.58
C TYR A 233 -2.51 2.05 -3.54
N ARG A 234 -2.71 1.75 -2.25
CA ARG A 234 -2.41 2.68 -1.15
C ARG A 234 -0.92 3.02 -1.09
N PHE A 235 -0.06 2.04 -1.26
CA PHE A 235 1.38 2.25 -1.29
C PHE A 235 1.81 3.01 -2.53
N MET A 236 1.40 2.55 -3.72
CA MET A 236 1.73 3.20 -4.99
C MET A 236 1.30 4.66 -5.01
N ARG A 237 0.05 4.96 -4.65
CA ARG A 237 -0.44 6.34 -4.64
C ARG A 237 0.43 7.27 -3.80
N LYS A 238 0.83 6.84 -2.58
CA LYS A 238 1.69 7.64 -1.71
C LYS A 238 3.08 7.88 -2.28
N ILE A 239 3.61 6.93 -3.03
CA ILE A 239 4.90 7.09 -3.71
C ILE A 239 4.74 8.00 -4.92
N LEU A 240 3.79 7.72 -5.79
CA LEU A 240 3.57 8.47 -7.04
C LEU A 240 3.25 9.95 -6.78
N GLU A 241 2.52 10.28 -5.71
CA GLU A 241 2.33 11.67 -5.27
C GLU A 241 3.66 12.42 -5.02
N LYS A 242 4.72 11.73 -4.61
CA LYS A 242 6.04 12.32 -4.37
C LYS A 242 6.94 12.34 -5.61
N TYR A 243 6.62 11.54 -6.60
CA TYR A 243 7.30 11.44 -7.89
C TYR A 243 6.53 12.13 -9.01
N CYS A 244 5.65 13.08 -8.67
CA CYS A 244 4.84 13.81 -9.66
C CYS A 244 4.13 12.88 -10.67
N TRP A 245 3.71 11.70 -10.20
CA TRP A 245 3.03 10.67 -11.00
C TRP A 245 3.85 10.14 -12.17
N ASP A 246 5.16 10.05 -12.01
CA ASP A 246 6.09 9.52 -13.01
C ASP A 246 5.69 8.10 -13.44
N PRO A 247 5.38 7.87 -14.74
CA PRO A 247 5.00 6.57 -15.27
C PRO A 247 6.10 5.51 -15.10
N TYR A 248 7.35 5.88 -15.18
CA TYR A 248 8.49 4.98 -15.03
C TYR A 248 8.53 4.31 -13.64
N ILE A 249 8.32 5.08 -12.58
CA ILE A 249 8.24 4.53 -11.22
C ILE A 249 7.01 3.65 -11.06
N ALA A 250 5.85 4.05 -11.63
CA ALA A 250 4.64 3.25 -11.61
C ALA A 250 4.85 1.89 -12.27
N GLU A 251 5.42 1.85 -13.47
CA GLU A 251 5.75 0.63 -14.21
C GLU A 251 6.69 -0.28 -13.42
N LYS A 252 7.77 0.26 -12.86
CA LYS A 252 8.71 -0.51 -12.04
C LYS A 252 8.05 -1.13 -10.81
N MET A 253 7.17 -0.38 -10.13
CA MET A 253 6.45 -0.89 -8.99
C MET A 253 5.50 -2.04 -9.40
N LEU A 254 4.76 -1.86 -10.49
CA LEU A 254 3.81 -2.85 -10.99
C LEU A 254 4.53 -4.10 -11.49
N SER A 255 5.57 -3.98 -12.30
CA SER A 255 6.35 -5.11 -12.81
C SER A 255 7.06 -5.86 -11.68
N THR A 256 7.57 -5.16 -10.67
CA THR A 256 8.15 -5.80 -9.48
C THR A 256 7.12 -6.62 -8.71
N TYR A 257 5.91 -6.11 -8.51
CA TYR A 257 4.85 -6.83 -7.84
C TYR A 257 4.40 -8.05 -8.66
N ASP A 258 4.10 -7.84 -9.94
CA ASP A 258 3.58 -8.85 -10.86
C ASP A 258 4.55 -10.03 -11.06
N SER A 259 5.87 -9.75 -11.09
CA SER A 259 6.91 -10.78 -11.21
C SER A 259 6.95 -11.80 -10.05
N ILE A 260 6.36 -11.46 -8.91
CA ILE A 260 6.35 -12.30 -7.70
C ILE A 260 4.96 -12.86 -7.44
N ARG A 261 3.95 -12.02 -7.56
CA ARG A 261 2.54 -12.34 -7.44
C ARG A 261 1.81 -11.80 -8.67
N PRO A 262 1.56 -12.65 -9.67
CA PRO A 262 0.87 -12.26 -10.90
C PRO A 262 -0.47 -11.59 -10.60
N ILE A 263 -0.73 -10.48 -11.26
CA ILE A 263 -1.94 -9.67 -11.13
C ILE A 263 -2.94 -10.14 -12.18
N SER A 264 -4.08 -10.68 -11.76
CA SER A 264 -5.14 -11.09 -12.68
C SER A 264 -5.79 -9.89 -13.39
N MET A 265 -6.48 -10.13 -14.50
CA MET A 265 -7.19 -9.07 -15.23
C MET A 265 -8.19 -8.31 -14.37
N SER A 266 -8.96 -9.05 -13.55
CA SER A 266 -9.93 -8.42 -12.63
C SER A 266 -9.25 -7.58 -11.54
N GLU A 267 -8.06 -7.98 -11.07
CA GLU A 267 -7.26 -7.19 -10.14
C GLU A 267 -6.70 -5.92 -10.82
N TRP A 268 -6.25 -6.01 -12.09
CA TRP A 268 -5.85 -4.85 -12.88
C TRP A 268 -6.99 -3.86 -13.03
N GLN A 269 -8.17 -4.32 -13.39
CA GLN A 269 -9.36 -3.48 -13.49
C GLN A 269 -9.69 -2.82 -12.14
N ASN A 270 -9.61 -3.57 -11.04
CA ASN A 270 -9.83 -3.02 -9.70
C ASN A 270 -8.80 -1.95 -9.34
N LEU A 271 -7.54 -2.17 -9.65
CA LEU A 271 -6.47 -1.20 -9.42
C LEU A 271 -6.70 0.09 -10.24
N LYS A 272 -7.08 -0.03 -11.51
CA LYS A 272 -7.44 1.10 -12.38
C LYS A 272 -8.58 1.93 -11.78
N VAL A 273 -9.65 1.29 -11.35
CA VAL A 273 -10.79 1.99 -10.72
C VAL A 273 -10.36 2.76 -9.48
N ARG A 274 -9.47 2.16 -8.65
CA ARG A 274 -8.95 2.84 -7.44
C ARG A 274 -8.14 4.09 -7.79
N PHE A 275 -7.40 4.11 -8.89
CA PHE A 275 -6.66 5.29 -9.35
C PHE A 275 -7.55 6.37 -9.97
N VAL A 276 -8.66 6.00 -10.59
CA VAL A 276 -9.65 6.97 -11.12
C VAL A 276 -10.41 7.66 -10.00
N TYR A 277 -10.64 6.97 -8.87
CA TYR A 277 -11.39 7.55 -7.76
C TYR A 277 -10.61 8.66 -7.03
N PRO A 278 -11.17 9.87 -6.81
CA PRO A 278 -10.47 11.00 -6.21
C PRO A 278 -10.41 10.92 -4.67
N GLU A 279 -9.83 9.85 -4.12
CA GLU A 279 -9.84 9.57 -2.68
C GLU A 279 -9.20 10.69 -1.84
N LYS A 280 -8.12 11.30 -2.32
CA LYS A 280 -7.43 12.37 -1.59
C LYS A 280 -8.28 13.64 -1.50
N TYR A 281 -9.00 13.98 -2.58
CA TYR A 281 -9.91 15.10 -2.60
C TYR A 281 -11.03 14.94 -1.56
N TRP A 282 -11.68 13.78 -1.57
CA TRP A 282 -12.68 13.45 -0.56
C TRP A 282 -12.10 13.51 0.85
N LYS A 283 -10.91 12.93 1.11
CA LYS A 283 -10.27 12.95 2.42
C LYS A 283 -10.00 14.36 2.91
N LEU A 284 -9.51 15.25 2.06
CA LEU A 284 -9.25 16.65 2.42
C LEU A 284 -10.56 17.37 2.76
N ALA A 285 -11.57 17.22 1.92
CA ALA A 285 -12.88 17.84 2.15
C ALA A 285 -13.52 17.34 3.46
N ASN A 286 -13.51 16.03 3.67
CA ASN A 286 -14.08 15.44 4.88
C ASN A 286 -13.31 15.84 6.13
N HIS A 287 -11.97 15.85 6.08
CA HIS A 287 -11.12 16.31 7.18
C HIS A 287 -11.43 17.77 7.56
N TYR A 288 -11.48 18.67 6.57
CA TYR A 288 -11.82 20.08 6.79
C TYR A 288 -13.14 20.24 7.54
N TYR A 289 -14.17 19.47 7.18
CA TYR A 289 -15.50 19.60 7.77
C TYR A 289 -15.71 18.84 9.08
N THR A 290 -14.98 17.78 9.34
CA THR A 290 -15.10 17.00 10.58
C THR A 290 -14.27 17.60 11.72
N HIS A 291 -13.13 18.23 11.41
CA HIS A 291 -12.20 18.77 12.42
C HIS A 291 -12.38 20.27 12.68
N ASN A 292 -12.91 21.05 11.74
CA ASN A 292 -13.13 22.49 11.91
C ASN A 292 -14.31 22.87 12.82
N LYS A 293 -15.06 21.91 13.35
CA LYS A 293 -16.03 22.16 14.43
C LYS A 293 -15.39 22.35 15.79
N ALA A 294 -14.10 22.01 15.94
CA ALA A 294 -13.32 22.21 17.15
C ALA A 294 -12.04 22.97 16.80
N VAL A 295 -12.09 24.30 16.93
CA VAL A 295 -10.92 25.20 17.06
C VAL A 295 -9.74 24.86 16.14
N ILE A 296 -9.70 25.46 14.95
CA ILE A 296 -8.44 25.71 14.28
C ILE A 296 -8.17 27.22 14.35
N SER A 297 -7.42 27.60 15.35
CA SER A 297 -6.61 28.80 15.26
C SER A 297 -5.44 28.42 14.35
N GLY A 298 -5.39 28.91 13.12
CA GLY A 298 -4.15 28.70 12.47
C GLY A 298 -4.04 28.91 10.97
N LYS A 299 -3.34 29.96 10.65
CA LYS A 299 -2.90 30.36 9.32
C LYS A 299 -2.20 29.28 8.47
N ASN A 300 -1.86 28.11 9.02
CA ASN A 300 -1.08 27.09 8.33
C ASN A 300 -1.90 26.00 7.62
N VAL A 301 -3.17 25.80 7.97
CA VAL A 301 -4.01 24.77 7.32
C VAL A 301 -4.73 25.31 6.09
N GLU A 302 -5.05 26.59 6.06
CA GLU A 302 -5.77 27.22 4.95
C GLU A 302 -4.92 27.33 3.67
N ASN A 303 -3.64 27.67 3.80
CA ASN A 303 -2.75 27.78 2.64
C ASN A 303 -2.38 26.42 2.02
N GLN A 304 -2.17 25.40 2.86
CA GLN A 304 -1.86 24.05 2.37
C GLN A 304 -3.05 23.33 1.73
N SER A 305 -4.29 23.66 2.14
CA SER A 305 -5.49 22.96 1.66
C SER A 305 -5.99 23.47 0.30
N GLY A 306 -5.85 24.77 0.01
CA GLY A 306 -6.26 25.35 -1.26
C GLY A 306 -5.34 24.95 -2.42
N GLU A 307 -4.04 25.08 -2.24
CA GLU A 307 -3.03 24.63 -3.21
C GLU A 307 -3.12 23.12 -3.44
N ALA A 308 -3.31 22.32 -2.37
CA ALA A 308 -3.47 20.86 -2.48
C ALA A 308 -4.72 20.45 -3.27
N LEU A 309 -5.81 21.22 -3.27
CA LEU A 309 -7.00 20.93 -4.07
C LEU A 309 -6.79 21.24 -5.56
N LEU A 310 -6.02 22.27 -5.89
CA LEU A 310 -5.68 22.62 -7.27
C LEU A 310 -4.68 21.62 -7.86
N ASP A 311 -3.65 21.25 -7.11
CA ASP A 311 -2.67 20.23 -7.50
C ASP A 311 -3.33 18.87 -7.77
N LEU A 312 -4.37 18.50 -7.00
CA LEU A 312 -5.11 17.26 -7.21
C LEU A 312 -5.87 17.21 -8.53
N GLY A 313 -6.37 18.35 -9.03
CA GLY A 313 -7.00 18.42 -10.34
C GLY A 313 -6.01 18.10 -11.47
N GLN A 314 -4.80 18.64 -11.40
CA GLN A 314 -3.73 18.36 -12.35
C GLN A 314 -3.27 16.88 -12.25
N VAL A 315 -3.16 16.37 -11.05
CA VAL A 315 -2.76 14.96 -10.77
C VAL A 315 -3.77 13.95 -11.33
N CYS A 316 -5.07 14.16 -11.10
CA CYS A 316 -6.10 13.26 -11.64
C CYS A 316 -6.14 13.31 -13.18
N GLN A 317 -5.93 14.48 -13.79
CA GLN A 317 -5.83 14.62 -15.23
C GLN A 317 -4.59 13.89 -15.77
N LEU A 318 -3.43 14.04 -15.12
CA LEU A 318 -2.20 13.34 -15.48
C LEU A 318 -2.34 11.82 -15.41
N VAL A 319 -3.03 11.28 -14.40
CA VAL A 319 -3.28 9.83 -14.27
C VAL A 319 -4.16 9.31 -15.42
N GLU A 320 -5.14 10.09 -15.89
CA GLU A 320 -5.96 9.74 -17.06
C GLU A 320 -5.20 9.92 -18.37
N ASP A 321 -4.50 11.04 -18.54
CA ASP A 321 -3.81 11.39 -19.79
C ASP A 321 -2.57 10.52 -20.04
N LEU A 322 -1.87 10.12 -18.98
CA LEU A 322 -0.68 9.29 -19.07
C LEU A 322 -1.00 7.79 -19.22
N GLY A 323 -2.23 7.37 -18.96
CA GLY A 323 -2.59 5.94 -19.03
C GLY A 323 -1.65 5.04 -18.20
N VAL A 324 -1.07 5.58 -17.11
CA VAL A 324 0.02 4.96 -16.33
C VAL A 324 -0.28 3.50 -15.99
N VAL A 325 -1.53 3.22 -15.64
CA VAL A 325 -1.97 1.86 -15.33
C VAL A 325 -2.24 1.06 -16.61
N GLU A 326 -2.72 1.71 -17.68
CA GLU A 326 -2.98 1.06 -18.98
C GLU A 326 -1.68 0.71 -19.70
N HIS A 327 -0.73 1.62 -19.74
CA HIS A 327 0.58 1.39 -20.37
C HIS A 327 1.38 0.30 -19.63
N ALA A 328 1.42 0.32 -18.31
CA ALA A 328 2.04 -0.72 -17.51
C ALA A 328 1.35 -2.09 -17.68
N ALA A 329 0.02 -2.12 -17.74
CA ALA A 329 -0.74 -3.35 -18.00
C ALA A 329 -0.52 -3.90 -19.42
N GLU A 330 -0.32 -3.04 -20.43
CA GLU A 330 -0.05 -3.44 -21.80
C GLU A 330 1.37 -3.98 -21.97
N LEU A 331 2.36 -3.35 -21.35
CA LEU A 331 3.74 -3.84 -21.32
C LEU A 331 3.85 -5.22 -20.66
N LEU A 332 3.14 -5.44 -19.55
CA LEU A 332 3.13 -6.74 -18.88
C LEU A 332 2.41 -7.82 -19.70
N ARG A 333 1.37 -7.49 -20.46
CA ARG A 333 0.73 -8.42 -21.41
C ARG A 333 1.67 -8.84 -22.53
N THR A 334 2.44 -7.92 -23.10
CA THR A 334 3.42 -8.22 -24.15
C THR A 334 4.56 -9.10 -23.66
N HIS A 335 4.97 -8.96 -22.39
CA HIS A 335 5.96 -9.84 -21.77
C HIS A 335 5.39 -11.24 -21.47
N ALA A 336 4.15 -11.35 -21.04
CA ALA A 336 3.49 -12.65 -20.79
C ALA A 336 3.29 -13.48 -22.08
N VAL A 337 2.96 -12.82 -23.20
CA VAL A 337 2.83 -13.49 -24.51
C VAL A 337 4.18 -13.95 -25.05
N GLY A 338 5.29 -13.30 -24.66
CA GLY A 338 6.65 -13.69 -25.07
C GLY A 338 7.20 -14.94 -24.37
N VAL A 339 6.61 -15.36 -23.25
CA VAL A 339 7.08 -16.53 -22.47
C VAL A 339 6.40 -17.83 -22.93
N ASP A 340 5.23 -17.78 -23.54
CA ASP A 340 4.49 -18.97 -23.99
C ASP A 340 4.97 -19.58 -25.33
N VAL A 341 5.97 -18.99 -26.02
CA VAL A 341 6.48 -19.50 -27.30
C VAL A 341 7.63 -20.52 -27.14
N HIS A 342 8.10 -20.83 -25.92
CA HIS A 342 9.22 -21.74 -25.70
C HIS A 342 8.90 -23.07 -25.00
N HIS A 343 7.64 -23.49 -24.90
CA HIS A 343 7.28 -24.86 -24.51
C HIS A 343 6.33 -25.51 -25.50
N GLY A 344 6.85 -25.89 -26.65
CA GLY A 344 6.18 -26.68 -27.66
C GLY A 344 7.12 -27.73 -28.26
N THR A 345 7.15 -28.89 -27.59
CA THR A 345 7.43 -30.24 -28.11
C THR A 345 8.14 -30.37 -29.45
N GLY A 346 9.37 -30.87 -29.41
CA GLY A 346 10.03 -31.45 -30.56
C GLY A 346 9.42 -32.80 -30.96
N VAL A 347 8.98 -32.91 -32.19
CA VAL A 347 9.04 -34.15 -32.99
C VAL A 347 9.47 -33.73 -34.39
N GLY A 348 10.61 -34.26 -34.81
CA GLY A 348 11.20 -33.97 -36.09
C GLY A 348 10.45 -34.58 -37.28
N VAL A 349 10.67 -34.02 -38.43
CA VAL A 349 10.98 -34.76 -39.68
C VAL A 349 11.61 -33.74 -40.66
N GLY A 350 12.65 -34.20 -41.36
CA GLY A 350 13.57 -33.43 -42.14
C GLY A 350 13.01 -32.80 -43.43
N GLY A 351 13.78 -31.86 -43.95
CA GLY A 351 13.56 -31.27 -45.28
C GLY A 351 14.57 -30.16 -45.54
N MET A 352 15.70 -30.52 -46.17
CA MET A 352 16.63 -29.56 -46.80
C MET A 352 15.89 -28.62 -47.73
N ILE A 353 16.19 -27.34 -47.70
CA ILE A 353 16.37 -26.53 -48.92
C ILE A 353 17.40 -25.43 -48.63
N HIS A 354 18.49 -25.43 -49.41
CA HIS A 354 19.46 -24.36 -49.61
C HIS A 354 18.80 -23.14 -50.24
N THR A 355 19.13 -21.96 -49.78
CA THR A 355 19.50 -20.86 -50.71
C THR A 355 20.36 -19.86 -49.92
N GLY A 356 21.55 -19.67 -50.43
CA GLY A 356 22.53 -18.71 -49.98
C GLY A 356 22.22 -17.31 -50.52
N LEU A 357 22.79 -16.35 -49.84
CA LEU A 357 23.24 -15.10 -50.47
C LEU A 357 24.48 -14.61 -49.73
N VAL A 358 25.57 -14.65 -50.49
CA VAL A 358 26.87 -14.06 -50.22
C VAL A 358 26.76 -12.59 -50.57
N VAL A 359 27.36 -11.72 -49.75
CA VAL A 359 27.96 -10.47 -50.24
C VAL A 359 29.23 -10.22 -49.39
N ASP A 360 30.31 -10.29 -50.11
CA ASP A 360 31.62 -9.71 -49.91
C ASP A 360 31.57 -8.27 -49.37
N GLY A 361 32.49 -7.66 -48.72
CA GLY A 361 33.95 -7.82 -48.67
C GLY A 361 34.57 -6.50 -48.39
N VAL A 362 35.88 -6.60 -48.10
CA VAL A 362 36.91 -5.55 -48.12
C VAL A 362 37.07 -4.78 -46.79
N ALA A 363 38.02 -5.02 -45.95
CA ALA A 363 39.47 -5.05 -45.89
C ALA A 363 40.15 -3.66 -45.96
N ASP A 364 41.17 -3.56 -45.12
CA ASP A 364 42.29 -2.62 -45.07
C ASP A 364 42.06 -1.34 -44.25
N GLY A 365 42.94 -0.90 -43.39
CA GLY A 365 44.32 -1.31 -43.00
C GLY A 365 44.93 -0.29 -42.07
N HIS A 366 45.85 -0.73 -41.27
CA HIS A 366 47.04 -0.06 -40.71
C HIS A 366 46.96 1.42 -40.29
N ALA A 367 47.59 1.90 -39.26
CA ALA A 367 48.83 1.57 -38.53
C ALA A 367 48.95 2.46 -37.27
N GLU A 368 49.65 1.94 -36.27
CA GLU A 368 50.71 2.50 -35.41
C GLU A 368 50.78 3.98 -35.03
N GLY A 369 51.18 4.15 -33.76
CA GLY A 369 51.93 5.28 -33.25
C GLY A 369 51.38 5.77 -31.92
N ASP A 370 51.77 5.32 -30.81
CA ASP A 370 52.93 5.46 -29.93
C ASP A 370 53.05 6.87 -29.29
N VAL A 371 53.22 6.84 -27.96
CA VAL A 371 53.86 7.80 -27.07
C VAL A 371 53.19 9.14 -26.75
N GLY A 372 52.98 9.30 -25.41
CA GLY A 372 52.75 10.56 -24.74
C GLY A 372 52.03 10.41 -23.42
#